data_f155f946582ee87649ef1a6ce271eea4
#
_entry.id   f155f946582ee87649ef1a6ce271eea4
#
_cell.length_a   1.000
_cell.length_b   1.000
_cell.length_c   1.000
_cell.angle_alpha   90.00
_cell.angle_beta   90.00
_cell.angle_gamma   90.00
#
_symmetry.space_group_name_H-M   'P 1'
#
loop_
_entity.id
_entity.type
_entity.pdbx_description
1 polymer ?
#
loop_
_entity_poly.entity_id
_entity_poly.type
_entity_poly.pdbx_seq_one_letter_code
_entity_poly.pdbx_strand_id
1 'polypeptide(L)'
;EVDGLVRRVPMVIRVGESLYPALGLDVLRGLAGDPSYQVKAAQSGIQTVRVPNFSNIETDSSGRVWIDWATSFSEEPLAGTIVFVGVTAAGISPLVPTPRNLMYPHQIQATLFETLMNGTSPVRPDWALGAEMLVILIFGLLTAWSVRYLPVLAVPTGVIVIGVLAVSASVWGYLRLDLLVDAAFPVLSSLVVGGTGVAQRMISEYRQKLQIKGMFGTYVSPKLVQQLVDDPSLMKLGGDTKTMSFLFCDIVGFTPISEHFKNNNDPQGLVTLINRLLSALTDVVLSIDGTIDKYMGDCVMAFWNSPVDCPDHEERAVTCAAMMLVALEHLNEELELEEGLCSLGIGIGVNTGPAVVGNMGGKQRFDFSAIGDSVNVASRLEAKSRSYTEDVLIGEATAKAVPHMVEYLDSIQ
;
A
#
# COMPACT_ATOMS: atom_id res chain seq x y z
N GLU A 1 -9.77 40.22 8.60
CA GLU A 1 -9.99 38.78 8.78
C GLU A 1 -8.82 38.16 9.56
N VAL A 2 -8.93 36.90 9.97
CA VAL A 2 -7.93 36.22 10.83
C VAL A 2 -6.54 36.14 10.18
N ASP A 3 -6.49 36.10 8.85
CA ASP A 3 -5.24 36.08 8.06
C ASP A 3 -4.74 37.47 7.63
N GLY A 4 -5.40 38.54 8.11
CA GLY A 4 -5.03 39.93 7.80
C GLY A 4 -5.45 40.42 6.41
N LEU A 5 -6.05 39.55 5.56
CA LEU A 5 -6.52 39.94 4.22
C LEU A 5 -7.93 40.54 4.29
N VAL A 6 -8.16 41.67 3.68
CA VAL A 6 -9.49 42.25 3.53
C VAL A 6 -10.19 41.67 2.30
N ARG A 7 -11.21 40.82 2.55
CA ARG A 7 -12.06 40.25 1.49
C ARG A 7 -13.47 40.77 1.52
N ARG A 8 -13.89 41.26 2.69
CA ARG A 8 -15.24 41.75 2.97
C ARG A 8 -15.16 43.10 3.67
N VAL A 9 -16.12 43.93 3.41
CA VAL A 9 -16.24 45.25 4.05
C VAL A 9 -17.61 45.31 4.75
N PRO A 10 -17.66 45.80 6.02
CA PRO A 10 -18.92 46.03 6.69
C PRO A 10 -19.66 47.18 6.02
N MET A 11 -20.95 46.94 5.72
CA MET A 11 -21.80 47.97 5.10
C MET A 11 -22.16 49.09 6.09
N VAL A 12 -22.32 48.71 7.34
CA VAL A 12 -22.70 49.66 8.40
C VAL A 12 -21.84 49.40 9.63
N ILE A 13 -21.32 50.44 10.23
CA ILE A 13 -20.47 50.41 11.43
C ILE A 13 -21.17 51.15 12.57
N ARG A 14 -21.25 50.57 13.74
CA ARG A 14 -21.80 51.20 14.93
C ARG A 14 -20.69 51.96 15.65
N VAL A 15 -20.89 53.25 15.86
CA VAL A 15 -20.01 54.10 16.69
C VAL A 15 -20.86 54.75 17.79
N GLY A 16 -20.69 54.29 19.01
CA GLY A 16 -21.58 54.67 20.13
C GLY A 16 -23.01 54.15 19.90
N GLU A 17 -23.97 55.04 19.86
CA GLU A 17 -25.36 54.72 19.57
C GLU A 17 -25.77 54.96 18.11
N SER A 18 -24.88 55.52 17.31
CA SER A 18 -25.13 55.84 15.90
C SER A 18 -24.59 54.80 14.95
N LEU A 19 -25.32 54.59 13.82
CA LEU A 19 -24.92 53.72 12.73
C LEU A 19 -24.39 54.60 11.60
N TYR A 20 -23.21 54.26 11.12
CA TYR A 20 -22.54 54.94 10.00
C TYR A 20 -22.39 53.98 8.81
N PRO A 21 -22.79 54.41 7.63
CA PRO A 21 -22.56 53.58 6.40
C PRO A 21 -21.09 53.56 6.04
N ALA A 22 -20.65 52.48 5.36
CA ALA A 22 -19.36 52.52 4.66
C ALA A 22 -19.36 53.59 3.57
N LEU A 23 -18.18 54.17 3.23
CA LEU A 23 -18.09 55.21 2.27
C LEU A 23 -18.67 54.82 0.91
N GLY A 24 -18.39 53.60 0.42
CA GLY A 24 -18.98 53.10 -0.82
C GLY A 24 -20.52 53.02 -0.79
N LEU A 25 -21.12 52.66 0.35
CA LEU A 25 -22.57 52.65 0.56
C LEU A 25 -23.14 54.07 0.63
N ASP A 26 -22.41 55.00 1.25
CA ASP A 26 -22.84 56.36 1.42
C ASP A 26 -22.85 57.10 0.05
N VAL A 27 -21.83 56.88 -0.78
CA VAL A 27 -21.79 57.36 -2.16
C VAL A 27 -22.96 56.79 -2.98
N LEU A 28 -23.24 55.52 -2.86
CA LEU A 28 -24.38 54.85 -3.54
C LEU A 28 -25.72 55.47 -3.15
N ARG A 29 -25.91 55.71 -1.86
CA ARG A 29 -27.11 56.40 -1.31
C ARG A 29 -27.26 57.81 -1.89
N GLY A 30 -26.15 58.58 -1.99
CA GLY A 30 -26.16 59.88 -2.57
C GLY A 30 -26.54 59.89 -4.05
N LEU A 31 -26.08 58.92 -4.82
CA LEU A 31 -26.45 58.72 -6.21
C LEU A 31 -27.91 58.32 -6.41
N ALA A 32 -28.45 57.48 -5.50
CA ALA A 32 -29.84 57.05 -5.50
C ALA A 32 -30.81 58.19 -5.17
N GLY A 33 -30.32 59.36 -4.75
CA GLY A 33 -31.14 60.54 -4.39
C GLY A 33 -31.94 60.38 -3.11
N ASP A 34 -31.63 59.39 -2.29
CA ASP A 34 -32.32 59.14 -1.00
C ASP A 34 -31.34 59.19 0.18
N PRO A 35 -31.61 59.99 1.21
CA PRO A 35 -30.73 60.13 2.38
C PRO A 35 -30.78 58.96 3.32
N SER A 36 -31.70 57.98 3.11
CA SER A 36 -31.92 56.85 4.00
C SER A 36 -31.32 55.53 3.47
N TYR A 37 -31.09 54.60 4.39
CA TYR A 37 -30.84 53.19 4.08
C TYR A 37 -31.58 52.35 5.10
N GLN A 38 -31.99 51.16 4.75
CA GLN A 38 -32.71 50.22 5.58
C GLN A 38 -31.84 49.00 5.87
N VAL A 39 -31.73 48.61 7.12
CA VAL A 39 -31.03 47.43 7.55
C VAL A 39 -32.04 46.38 8.01
N LYS A 40 -32.08 45.23 7.31
CA LYS A 40 -32.88 44.10 7.74
C LYS A 40 -32.01 43.18 8.61
N ALA A 41 -32.37 43.07 9.88
CA ALA A 41 -31.71 42.18 10.81
C ALA A 41 -32.64 41.04 11.26
N ALA A 42 -32.08 39.85 11.50
CA ALA A 42 -32.73 38.69 12.08
C ALA A 42 -31.95 38.25 13.33
N GLN A 43 -32.41 37.15 13.97
CA GLN A 43 -31.69 36.59 15.13
C GLN A 43 -30.23 36.13 14.74
N SER A 44 -30.03 35.78 13.48
CA SER A 44 -28.71 35.38 12.93
C SER A 44 -27.80 36.58 12.62
N GLY A 45 -28.25 37.80 12.70
CA GLY A 45 -27.51 39.03 12.38
C GLY A 45 -28.14 39.83 11.26
N ILE A 46 -27.34 40.70 10.59
CA ILE A 46 -27.77 41.50 9.45
C ILE A 46 -27.88 40.61 8.22
N GLN A 47 -29.01 40.67 7.53
CA GLN A 47 -29.23 39.85 6.32
C GLN A 47 -29.09 40.67 5.03
N THR A 48 -29.67 41.90 5.02
CA THR A 48 -29.62 42.76 3.84
C THR A 48 -29.53 44.20 4.23
N VAL A 49 -28.85 44.99 3.41
CA VAL A 49 -28.88 46.45 3.46
C VAL A 49 -29.56 46.93 2.16
N ARG A 50 -30.60 47.74 2.28
CA ARG A 50 -31.34 48.30 1.16
C ARG A 50 -31.13 49.78 1.07
N VAL A 51 -30.78 50.25 -0.11
CA VAL A 51 -30.84 51.67 -0.48
C VAL A 51 -32.11 51.86 -1.31
N PRO A 52 -33.02 52.80 -0.91
CA PRO A 52 -34.20 53.10 -1.72
C PRO A 52 -33.78 53.48 -3.15
N ASN A 53 -34.59 53.11 -4.13
CA ASN A 53 -34.33 53.28 -5.56
C ASN A 53 -33.12 52.48 -6.11
N PHE A 54 -32.55 51.55 -5.28
CA PHE A 54 -31.50 50.64 -5.68
C PHE A 54 -31.86 49.20 -5.27
N SER A 55 -31.05 48.22 -5.66
CA SER A 55 -31.25 46.81 -5.30
C SER A 55 -30.97 46.54 -3.84
N ASN A 56 -31.50 45.42 -3.33
CA ASN A 56 -31.10 44.92 -2.01
C ASN A 56 -29.68 44.36 -2.08
N ILE A 57 -28.85 44.74 -1.09
CA ILE A 57 -27.47 44.28 -0.96
C ILE A 57 -27.50 43.16 0.10
N GLU A 58 -27.20 41.93 -0.31
CA GLU A 58 -27.06 40.79 0.58
C GLU A 58 -25.76 40.89 1.36
N THR A 59 -25.82 40.59 2.68
CA THR A 59 -24.65 40.66 3.58
C THR A 59 -24.47 39.33 4.30
N ASP A 60 -23.28 39.09 4.81
CA ASP A 60 -23.09 38.02 5.79
C ASP A 60 -23.76 38.42 7.15
N SER A 61 -23.82 37.45 8.07
CA SER A 61 -24.45 37.67 9.41
C SER A 61 -23.85 38.83 10.20
N SER A 62 -22.66 39.30 9.85
CA SER A 62 -21.99 40.46 10.44
C SER A 62 -22.22 41.77 9.66
N GLY A 63 -23.09 41.75 8.65
CA GLY A 63 -23.39 42.93 7.81
C GLY A 63 -22.26 43.30 6.84
N ARG A 64 -21.41 42.34 6.45
CA ARG A 64 -20.28 42.55 5.53
C ARG A 64 -20.63 42.03 4.16
N VAL A 65 -20.11 42.68 3.14
CA VAL A 65 -20.26 42.34 1.71
C VAL A 65 -18.91 41.85 1.18
N TRP A 66 -18.91 40.79 0.41
CA TRP A 66 -17.75 40.33 -0.32
C TRP A 66 -17.45 41.29 -1.48
N ILE A 67 -16.18 41.65 -1.64
CA ILE A 67 -15.75 42.50 -2.71
C ILE A 67 -15.40 41.63 -3.92
N ASP A 68 -15.83 42.03 -5.11
CA ASP A 68 -15.34 41.51 -6.38
C ASP A 68 -13.99 42.14 -6.72
N TRP A 69 -12.91 41.41 -6.51
CA TRP A 69 -11.54 41.84 -6.75
C TRP A 69 -11.14 41.75 -8.22
N ALA A 70 -12.01 41.23 -9.08
CA ALA A 70 -11.74 41.15 -10.54
C ALA A 70 -11.97 42.48 -11.24
N THR A 71 -12.74 43.39 -10.63
CA THR A 71 -13.03 44.70 -11.19
C THR A 71 -11.77 45.61 -11.22
N SER A 72 -11.66 46.40 -12.25
CA SER A 72 -10.59 47.40 -12.41
C SER A 72 -11.19 48.78 -12.66
N PHE A 73 -10.74 49.75 -11.91
CA PHE A 73 -11.13 51.14 -12.13
C PHE A 73 -10.03 51.87 -12.85
N SER A 74 -10.43 52.93 -13.63
CA SER A 74 -9.52 53.80 -14.29
C SER A 74 -8.94 54.82 -13.30
N GLU A 75 -7.65 55.09 -13.38
CA GLU A 75 -7.00 56.14 -12.61
C GLU A 75 -7.13 57.54 -13.29
N GLU A 76 -7.64 57.58 -14.54
CA GLU A 76 -7.87 58.80 -15.26
C GLU A 76 -9.27 59.37 -15.00
N PRO A 77 -9.37 60.63 -14.52
CA PRO A 77 -10.67 61.25 -14.30
C PRO A 77 -11.37 61.54 -15.63
N LEU A 78 -12.52 60.86 -15.83
CA LEU A 78 -13.39 61.09 -16.96
C LEU A 78 -14.60 61.96 -16.56
N ALA A 79 -15.10 62.80 -17.43
CA ALA A 79 -16.31 63.59 -17.18
C ALA A 79 -17.51 62.66 -16.88
N GLY A 80 -18.22 62.92 -15.80
CA GLY A 80 -19.36 62.10 -15.37
C GLY A 80 -18.99 60.86 -14.55
N THR A 81 -17.75 60.71 -14.13
CA THR A 81 -17.30 59.61 -13.26
C THR A 81 -17.29 60.03 -11.78
N ILE A 82 -17.38 59.01 -10.91
CA ILE A 82 -17.22 59.21 -9.47
C ILE A 82 -15.75 58.98 -9.13
N VAL A 83 -15.17 59.96 -8.44
CA VAL A 83 -13.76 59.96 -8.08
C VAL A 83 -13.60 59.79 -6.58
N PHE A 84 -12.89 58.71 -6.16
CA PHE A 84 -12.49 58.52 -4.79
C PHE A 84 -11.11 59.13 -4.55
N VAL A 85 -11.05 60.13 -3.71
CA VAL A 85 -9.80 60.79 -3.35
C VAL A 85 -9.35 60.33 -1.98
N GLY A 86 -8.11 59.94 -1.86
CA GLY A 86 -7.54 59.45 -0.58
C GLY A 86 -6.08 59.87 -0.42
N VAL A 87 -5.61 59.81 0.82
CA VAL A 87 -4.24 60.10 1.21
C VAL A 87 -3.37 58.86 1.05
N THR A 88 -2.25 58.99 0.34
CA THR A 88 -1.30 57.87 0.12
C THR A 88 0.05 58.13 0.79
N ALA A 89 0.15 59.19 1.62
CA ALA A 89 1.40 59.54 2.29
C ALA A 89 1.82 58.47 3.31
N ALA A 90 3.07 58.08 3.30
CA ALA A 90 3.65 57.12 4.22
C ALA A 90 3.48 57.61 5.68
N GLY A 91 2.99 56.72 6.57
CA GLY A 91 2.72 57.03 7.96
C GLY A 91 1.36 57.63 8.25
N ILE A 92 0.58 58.08 7.24
CA ILE A 92 -0.78 58.56 7.43
C ILE A 92 -1.82 57.52 7.02
N SER A 93 -1.64 56.87 5.91
CA SER A 93 -2.56 55.84 5.43
C SER A 93 -1.79 54.53 5.21
N PRO A 94 -2.06 53.49 6.04
CA PRO A 94 -1.39 52.21 5.84
C PRO A 94 -1.93 51.49 4.61
N LEU A 95 -1.05 50.77 3.92
CA LEU A 95 -1.43 49.80 2.90
C LEU A 95 -2.08 48.57 3.59
N VAL A 96 -3.20 48.17 3.04
CA VAL A 96 -3.98 47.04 3.56
C VAL A 96 -3.86 45.84 2.60
N PRO A 97 -3.52 44.65 3.06
CA PRO A 97 -3.44 43.48 2.21
C PRO A 97 -4.83 43.04 1.74
N THR A 98 -4.96 42.83 0.44
CA THR A 98 -6.16 42.35 -0.22
C THR A 98 -5.84 41.12 -1.07
N PRO A 99 -6.81 40.32 -1.52
CA PRO A 99 -6.57 39.20 -2.41
C PRO A 99 -5.83 39.52 -3.71
N ARG A 100 -5.94 40.77 -4.18
CA ARG A 100 -5.28 41.24 -5.39
C ARG A 100 -3.86 41.73 -5.14
N ASN A 101 -3.70 42.66 -4.20
CA ASN A 101 -2.42 43.28 -3.83
C ASN A 101 -2.57 44.10 -2.54
N LEU A 102 -1.54 44.87 -2.19
CA LEU A 102 -1.63 45.89 -1.15
C LEU A 102 -2.36 47.13 -1.72
N MET A 103 -3.42 47.55 -1.08
CA MET A 103 -4.27 48.67 -1.49
C MET A 103 -4.45 49.69 -0.38
N TYR A 104 -4.65 50.93 -0.76
CA TYR A 104 -5.02 51.97 0.19
C TYR A 104 -6.52 51.87 0.55
N PRO A 105 -6.96 52.30 1.75
CA PRO A 105 -8.37 52.20 2.16
C PRO A 105 -9.37 52.82 1.20
N HIS A 106 -9.05 53.97 0.57
CA HIS A 106 -9.93 54.59 -0.42
C HIS A 106 -10.08 53.76 -1.69
N GLN A 107 -9.04 53.06 -2.13
CA GLN A 107 -9.12 52.13 -3.27
C GLN A 107 -10.03 50.94 -2.96
N ILE A 108 -9.97 50.40 -1.72
CA ILE A 108 -10.88 49.33 -1.26
C ILE A 108 -12.33 49.82 -1.28
N GLN A 109 -12.58 51.08 -0.86
CA GLN A 109 -13.94 51.65 -0.88
C GLN A 109 -14.44 51.95 -2.32
N ALA A 110 -13.55 52.31 -3.24
CA ALA A 110 -13.86 52.44 -4.66
C ALA A 110 -14.23 51.09 -5.27
N THR A 111 -13.44 50.02 -5.00
CA THR A 111 -13.74 48.66 -5.46
C THR A 111 -15.05 48.13 -4.85
N LEU A 112 -15.32 48.42 -3.58
CA LEU A 112 -16.62 48.08 -2.93
C LEU A 112 -17.77 48.79 -3.69
N PHE A 113 -17.63 50.09 -3.94
CA PHE A 113 -18.66 50.86 -4.65
C PHE A 113 -18.93 50.25 -6.04
N GLU A 114 -17.91 49.93 -6.80
CA GLU A 114 -18.01 49.29 -8.11
C GLU A 114 -18.68 47.90 -8.03
N THR A 115 -18.29 47.07 -7.05
CA THR A 115 -18.93 45.80 -6.75
C THR A 115 -20.43 45.96 -6.53
N LEU A 116 -20.83 46.96 -5.75
CA LEU A 116 -22.25 47.24 -5.43
C LEU A 116 -23.00 47.74 -6.68
N MET A 117 -22.39 48.61 -7.48
CA MET A 117 -23.01 49.13 -8.70
C MET A 117 -23.22 48.07 -9.75
N ASN A 118 -22.26 47.18 -9.94
CA ASN A 118 -22.33 46.10 -10.91
C ASN A 118 -23.17 44.90 -10.40
N GLY A 119 -23.49 44.85 -9.11
CA GLY A 119 -24.20 43.71 -8.50
C GLY A 119 -23.41 42.41 -8.53
N THR A 120 -22.09 42.45 -8.63
CA THR A 120 -21.19 41.30 -8.76
C THR A 120 -20.67 40.77 -7.41
N SER A 121 -21.36 41.14 -6.32
CA SER A 121 -20.94 40.71 -4.98
C SER A 121 -21.14 39.19 -4.80
N PRO A 122 -20.07 38.40 -4.62
CA PRO A 122 -20.23 36.98 -4.38
C PRO A 122 -20.93 36.71 -3.04
N VAL A 123 -21.86 35.76 -3.04
CA VAL A 123 -22.66 35.40 -1.86
C VAL A 123 -22.27 33.99 -1.38
N ARG A 124 -22.11 33.87 -0.07
CA ARG A 124 -22.00 32.55 0.58
C ARG A 124 -23.30 32.24 1.32
N PRO A 125 -24.19 31.43 0.72
CA PRO A 125 -25.46 31.10 1.34
C PRO A 125 -25.30 30.31 2.66
N ASP A 126 -26.26 30.41 3.55
CA ASP A 126 -26.25 29.70 4.85
C ASP A 126 -26.22 28.15 4.68
N TRP A 127 -26.78 27.65 3.58
CA TRP A 127 -26.76 26.20 3.27
C TRP A 127 -25.39 25.72 2.71
N ALA A 128 -24.48 26.61 2.33
CA ALA A 128 -23.21 26.23 1.69
C ALA A 128 -22.39 25.26 2.53
N LEU A 129 -22.31 25.52 3.86
CA LEU A 129 -21.60 24.63 4.78
C LEU A 129 -22.16 23.20 4.79
N GLY A 130 -23.51 23.09 4.80
CA GLY A 130 -24.19 21.78 4.75
C GLY A 130 -23.93 21.04 3.44
N ALA A 131 -23.95 21.75 2.31
CA ALA A 131 -23.64 21.19 1.01
C ALA A 131 -22.18 20.76 0.91
N GLU A 132 -21.23 21.56 1.39
CA GLU A 132 -19.80 21.22 1.45
C GLU A 132 -19.56 19.95 2.27
N MET A 133 -20.17 19.80 3.45
CA MET A 133 -20.08 18.58 4.27
C MET A 133 -20.62 17.35 3.55
N LEU A 134 -21.73 17.50 2.84
CA LEU A 134 -22.33 16.41 2.06
C LEU A 134 -21.42 16.00 0.90
N VAL A 135 -20.82 16.96 0.20
CA VAL A 135 -19.85 16.71 -0.88
C VAL A 135 -18.59 16.01 -0.33
N ILE A 136 -18.07 16.43 0.83
CA ILE A 136 -16.96 15.77 1.50
C ILE A 136 -17.29 14.30 1.78
N LEU A 137 -18.48 14.03 2.31
CA LEU A 137 -18.94 12.67 2.60
C LEU A 137 -19.03 11.82 1.32
N ILE A 138 -19.68 12.34 0.27
CA ILE A 138 -19.84 11.63 -1.00
C ILE A 138 -18.46 11.34 -1.63
N PHE A 139 -17.59 12.32 -1.72
CA PHE A 139 -16.27 12.16 -2.31
C PHE A 139 -15.37 11.24 -1.48
N GLY A 140 -15.46 11.32 -0.15
CA GLY A 140 -14.79 10.39 0.75
C GLY A 140 -15.24 8.93 0.53
N LEU A 141 -16.56 8.69 0.42
CA LEU A 141 -17.11 7.36 0.15
C LEU A 141 -16.75 6.84 -1.25
N LEU A 142 -16.81 7.69 -2.28
CA LEU A 142 -16.39 7.32 -3.64
C LEU A 142 -14.90 6.97 -3.69
N THR A 143 -14.06 7.74 -3.00
CA THR A 143 -12.62 7.46 -2.90
C THR A 143 -12.37 6.16 -2.14
N ALA A 144 -13.02 5.92 -1.01
CA ALA A 144 -12.92 4.67 -0.26
C ALA A 144 -13.38 3.46 -1.09
N TRP A 145 -14.47 3.60 -1.84
CA TRP A 145 -14.92 2.59 -2.78
C TRP A 145 -13.89 2.32 -3.88
N SER A 146 -13.29 3.37 -4.46
CA SER A 146 -12.27 3.22 -5.49
C SER A 146 -11.02 2.48 -4.97
N VAL A 147 -10.57 2.77 -3.75
CA VAL A 147 -9.47 2.05 -3.08
C VAL A 147 -9.79 0.57 -2.92
N ARG A 148 -11.05 0.21 -2.66
CA ARG A 148 -11.48 -1.18 -2.42
C ARG A 148 -11.55 -2.02 -3.69
N TYR A 149 -12.03 -1.44 -4.81
CA TYR A 149 -12.42 -2.20 -6.00
C TYR A 149 -11.55 -1.92 -7.24
N LEU A 150 -10.88 -0.78 -7.32
CA LEU A 150 -10.04 -0.45 -8.47
C LEU A 150 -8.58 -0.90 -8.28
N PRO A 151 -7.83 -1.09 -9.38
CA PRO A 151 -6.38 -1.29 -9.32
C PRO A 151 -5.69 -0.12 -8.59
N VAL A 152 -4.63 -0.40 -7.85
CA VAL A 152 -3.91 0.61 -7.04
C VAL A 152 -3.50 1.83 -7.87
N LEU A 153 -3.06 1.62 -9.13
CA LEU A 153 -2.67 2.69 -10.05
C LEU A 153 -3.86 3.55 -10.55
N ALA A 154 -5.09 3.04 -10.50
CA ALA A 154 -6.28 3.80 -10.91
C ALA A 154 -6.81 4.72 -9.80
N VAL A 155 -6.48 4.47 -8.53
CA VAL A 155 -6.96 5.28 -7.40
C VAL A 155 -6.49 6.73 -7.48
N PRO A 156 -5.19 7.05 -7.71
CA PRO A 156 -4.73 8.42 -7.89
C PRO A 156 -5.45 9.15 -9.03
N THR A 157 -5.69 8.46 -10.14
CA THR A 157 -6.45 9.02 -11.28
C THR A 157 -7.87 9.37 -10.87
N GLY A 158 -8.55 8.51 -10.11
CA GLY A 158 -9.88 8.77 -9.58
C GLY A 158 -9.92 10.00 -8.65
N VAL A 159 -8.95 10.12 -7.76
CA VAL A 159 -8.82 11.28 -6.85
C VAL A 159 -8.58 12.57 -7.63
N ILE A 160 -7.74 12.54 -8.67
CA ILE A 160 -7.49 13.71 -9.55
C ILE A 160 -8.79 14.11 -10.26
N VAL A 161 -9.53 13.17 -10.83
CA VAL A 161 -10.81 13.43 -11.51
C VAL A 161 -11.82 14.07 -10.55
N ILE A 162 -11.97 13.53 -9.34
CA ILE A 162 -12.83 14.09 -8.29
C ILE A 162 -12.40 15.52 -7.95
N GLY A 163 -11.09 15.74 -7.78
CA GLY A 163 -10.54 17.07 -7.50
C GLY A 163 -10.82 18.10 -8.60
N VAL A 164 -10.60 17.71 -9.85
CA VAL A 164 -10.89 18.56 -11.01
C VAL A 164 -12.37 18.89 -11.10
N LEU A 165 -13.26 17.92 -10.86
CA LEU A 165 -14.71 18.14 -10.85
C LEU A 165 -15.12 19.10 -9.73
N ALA A 166 -14.58 18.94 -8.52
CA ALA A 166 -14.89 19.82 -7.40
C ALA A 166 -14.45 21.26 -7.66
N VAL A 167 -13.23 21.46 -8.14
CA VAL A 167 -12.70 22.78 -8.47
C VAL A 167 -13.47 23.41 -9.63
N SER A 168 -13.74 22.62 -10.68
CA SER A 168 -14.52 23.13 -11.84
C SER A 168 -15.94 23.54 -11.45
N ALA A 169 -16.59 22.77 -10.57
CA ALA A 169 -17.94 23.10 -10.07
C ALA A 169 -17.92 24.38 -9.22
N SER A 170 -16.91 24.55 -8.34
CA SER A 170 -16.74 25.76 -7.54
C SER A 170 -16.48 27.00 -8.41
N VAL A 171 -15.58 26.88 -9.39
CA VAL A 171 -15.29 27.96 -10.34
C VAL A 171 -16.52 28.31 -11.19
N TRP A 172 -17.25 27.30 -11.67
CA TRP A 172 -18.48 27.53 -12.42
C TRP A 172 -19.56 28.22 -11.57
N GLY A 173 -19.74 27.77 -10.32
CA GLY A 173 -20.66 28.39 -9.37
C GLY A 173 -20.29 29.85 -9.09
N TYR A 174 -19.01 30.16 -8.95
CA TYR A 174 -18.53 31.54 -8.81
C TYR A 174 -18.79 32.40 -10.05
N LEU A 175 -18.41 31.91 -11.25
CA LEU A 175 -18.51 32.70 -12.49
C LEU A 175 -19.93 32.87 -13.02
N ARG A 176 -20.87 31.98 -12.69
CA ARG A 176 -22.24 31.99 -13.23
C ARG A 176 -23.32 32.34 -12.23
N LEU A 177 -23.09 32.09 -10.97
CA LEU A 177 -24.09 32.22 -9.92
C LEU A 177 -23.63 33.12 -8.75
N ASP A 178 -22.44 33.69 -8.84
CA ASP A 178 -21.79 34.48 -7.80
C ASP A 178 -21.76 33.76 -6.44
N LEU A 179 -21.70 32.40 -6.46
CA LEU A 179 -21.70 31.57 -5.27
C LEU A 179 -20.29 31.24 -4.80
N LEU A 180 -20.01 31.49 -3.53
CA LEU A 180 -18.78 31.07 -2.87
C LEU A 180 -18.96 29.70 -2.19
N VAL A 181 -18.47 28.65 -2.84
CA VAL A 181 -18.47 27.28 -2.32
C VAL A 181 -17.01 26.81 -2.27
N ASP A 182 -16.61 26.25 -1.12
CA ASP A 182 -15.25 25.78 -0.90
C ASP A 182 -15.02 24.41 -1.52
N ALA A 183 -14.08 24.33 -2.47
CA ALA A 183 -13.65 23.07 -3.07
C ALA A 183 -12.42 22.46 -2.35
N ALA A 184 -11.73 23.21 -1.49
CA ALA A 184 -10.46 22.77 -0.91
C ALA A 184 -10.63 21.61 0.05
N PHE A 185 -11.63 21.67 0.95
CA PHE A 185 -11.89 20.59 1.92
C PHE A 185 -12.33 19.27 1.27
N PRO A 186 -13.25 19.24 0.29
CA PRO A 186 -13.56 18.02 -0.47
C PRO A 186 -12.34 17.39 -1.16
N VAL A 187 -11.49 18.21 -1.79
CA VAL A 187 -10.26 17.72 -2.42
C VAL A 187 -9.28 17.18 -1.39
N LEU A 188 -9.04 17.91 -0.30
CA LEU A 188 -8.13 17.50 0.76
C LEU A 188 -8.60 16.19 1.43
N SER A 189 -9.90 16.07 1.73
CA SER A 189 -10.47 14.84 2.30
C SER A 189 -10.27 13.64 1.37
N SER A 190 -10.49 13.80 0.07
CA SER A 190 -10.27 12.75 -0.92
C SER A 190 -8.80 12.33 -1.02
N LEU A 191 -7.87 13.29 -0.95
CA LEU A 191 -6.42 13.01 -0.90
C LEU A 191 -6.02 12.23 0.35
N VAL A 192 -6.55 12.60 1.52
CA VAL A 192 -6.26 11.90 2.78
C VAL A 192 -6.83 10.48 2.75
N VAL A 193 -8.10 10.30 2.37
CA VAL A 193 -8.74 8.98 2.27
C VAL A 193 -8.05 8.11 1.22
N GLY A 194 -7.75 8.66 0.04
CA GLY A 194 -7.07 7.94 -1.03
C GLY A 194 -5.65 7.54 -0.63
N GLY A 195 -4.88 8.47 -0.08
CA GLY A 195 -3.49 8.24 0.33
C GLY A 195 -3.38 7.20 1.46
N THR A 196 -4.20 7.33 2.51
CA THR A 196 -4.23 6.35 3.62
C THR A 196 -4.71 4.98 3.15
N GLY A 197 -5.74 4.94 2.29
CA GLY A 197 -6.25 3.68 1.75
C GLY A 197 -5.24 2.94 0.87
N VAL A 198 -4.55 3.64 -0.03
CA VAL A 198 -3.48 3.07 -0.85
C VAL A 198 -2.32 2.58 0.02
N ALA A 199 -1.89 3.38 1.01
CA ALA A 199 -0.83 2.98 1.93
C ALA A 199 -1.18 1.70 2.71
N GLN A 200 -2.40 1.61 3.25
CA GLN A 200 -2.88 0.41 3.96
C GLN A 200 -2.88 -0.82 3.04
N ARG A 201 -3.35 -0.68 1.81
CA ARG A 201 -3.36 -1.77 0.83
C ARG A 201 -1.94 -2.25 0.49
N MET A 202 -1.02 -1.32 0.22
CA MET A 202 0.40 -1.66 -0.03
C MET A 202 1.05 -2.37 1.17
N ILE A 203 0.81 -1.88 2.40
CA ILE A 203 1.32 -2.51 3.62
C ILE A 203 0.74 -3.92 3.78
N SER A 204 -0.55 -4.11 3.51
CA SER A 204 -1.20 -5.42 3.60
C SER A 204 -0.62 -6.41 2.59
N GLU A 205 -0.47 -6.00 1.32
CA GLU A 205 0.15 -6.81 0.26
C GLU A 205 1.63 -7.14 0.60
N TYR A 206 2.38 -6.16 1.11
CA TYR A 206 3.76 -6.38 1.53
C TYR A 206 3.87 -7.37 2.71
N ARG A 207 3.00 -7.23 3.72
CA ARG A 207 2.96 -8.19 4.85
C ARG A 207 2.61 -9.59 4.40
N GLN A 208 1.66 -9.75 3.49
CA GLN A 208 1.30 -11.06 2.92
C GLN A 208 2.51 -11.69 2.20
N LYS A 209 3.25 -10.92 1.40
CA LYS A 209 4.49 -11.39 0.74
C LYS A 209 5.56 -11.81 1.74
N LEU A 210 5.74 -11.05 2.82
CA LEU A 210 6.69 -11.41 3.89
C LEU A 210 6.28 -12.69 4.63
N GLN A 211 4.97 -12.90 4.87
CA GLN A 211 4.48 -14.12 5.49
C GLN A 211 4.77 -15.35 4.62
N ILE A 212 4.52 -15.27 3.31
CA ILE A 212 4.83 -16.34 2.37
C ILE A 212 6.34 -16.65 2.38
N LYS A 213 7.19 -15.62 2.26
CA LYS A 213 8.65 -15.80 2.35
C LYS A 213 9.08 -16.42 3.67
N GLY A 214 8.50 -16.01 4.79
CA GLY A 214 8.83 -16.54 6.10
C GLY A 214 8.39 -18.00 6.31
N MET A 215 7.25 -18.40 5.75
CA MET A 215 6.76 -19.78 5.85
C MET A 215 7.57 -20.77 4.99
N PHE A 216 7.94 -20.37 3.79
CA PHE A 216 8.53 -21.29 2.80
C PHE A 216 10.02 -21.05 2.54
N GLY A 217 10.57 -19.89 2.92
CA GLY A 217 11.95 -19.52 2.59
C GLY A 217 13.03 -20.42 3.17
N THR A 218 12.68 -21.25 4.15
CA THR A 218 13.58 -22.21 4.81
C THR A 218 13.49 -23.62 4.20
N TYR A 219 12.39 -23.93 3.50
CA TYR A 219 12.07 -25.29 3.06
C TYR A 219 12.06 -25.44 1.53
N VAL A 220 11.95 -24.32 0.80
CA VAL A 220 11.72 -24.32 -0.65
C VAL A 220 12.74 -23.43 -1.32
N SER A 221 13.10 -23.78 -2.57
CA SER A 221 14.06 -22.97 -3.35
C SER A 221 13.57 -21.51 -3.52
N PRO A 222 14.48 -20.53 -3.58
CA PRO A 222 14.13 -19.11 -3.80
C PRO A 222 13.24 -18.89 -5.03
N LYS A 223 13.42 -19.68 -6.06
CA LYS A 223 12.63 -19.65 -7.31
C LYS A 223 11.17 -20.04 -7.06
N LEU A 224 10.95 -21.14 -6.32
CA LEU A 224 9.60 -21.59 -5.97
C LEU A 224 8.92 -20.62 -4.99
N VAL A 225 9.67 -20.07 -4.02
CA VAL A 225 9.17 -19.02 -3.13
C VAL A 225 8.69 -17.80 -3.92
N GLN A 226 9.43 -17.40 -4.97
CA GLN A 226 9.04 -16.28 -5.81
C GLN A 226 7.73 -16.58 -6.57
N GLN A 227 7.57 -17.79 -7.11
CA GLN A 227 6.32 -18.19 -7.77
C GLN A 227 5.12 -18.16 -6.81
N LEU A 228 5.28 -18.61 -5.56
CA LEU A 228 4.24 -18.53 -4.54
C LEU A 228 3.90 -17.10 -4.10
N VAL A 229 4.89 -16.20 -4.15
CA VAL A 229 4.69 -14.77 -3.87
C VAL A 229 3.93 -14.08 -5.00
N ASP A 230 4.22 -14.47 -6.25
CA ASP A 230 3.61 -13.87 -7.44
C ASP A 230 2.18 -14.41 -7.66
N ASP A 231 1.95 -15.67 -7.35
CA ASP A 231 0.62 -16.30 -7.39
C ASP A 231 0.32 -17.07 -6.09
N PRO A 232 -0.23 -16.41 -5.07
CA PRO A 232 -0.62 -17.05 -3.81
C PRO A 232 -1.73 -18.11 -3.95
N SER A 233 -2.42 -18.20 -5.09
CA SER A 233 -3.45 -19.22 -5.31
C SER A 233 -2.87 -20.62 -5.50
N LEU A 234 -1.57 -20.72 -5.78
CA LEU A 234 -0.83 -21.98 -5.82
C LEU A 234 -0.69 -22.60 -4.43
N MET A 235 -0.86 -21.82 -3.35
CA MET A 235 -0.89 -22.34 -1.98
C MET A 235 -2.28 -22.87 -1.64
N LYS A 236 -2.47 -24.17 -1.70
CA LYS A 236 -3.66 -24.79 -1.15
C LYS A 236 -3.42 -25.06 0.34
N LEU A 237 -4.10 -24.30 1.19
CA LEU A 237 -4.14 -24.52 2.64
C LEU A 237 -5.10 -25.69 2.92
N GLY A 238 -4.54 -26.86 3.18
CA GLY A 238 -5.26 -28.09 3.47
C GLY A 238 -4.52 -29.28 2.84
N GLY A 239 -4.62 -30.46 3.41
CA GLY A 239 -3.97 -31.64 2.85
C GLY A 239 -4.59 -32.02 1.50
N ASP A 240 -3.83 -31.83 0.41
CA ASP A 240 -4.19 -32.32 -0.93
C ASP A 240 -3.52 -33.66 -1.18
N THR A 241 -4.22 -34.60 -1.82
CA THR A 241 -3.60 -35.86 -2.28
C THR A 241 -2.98 -35.62 -3.65
N LYS A 242 -1.65 -35.79 -3.72
CA LYS A 242 -0.88 -35.65 -4.96
C LYS A 242 0.03 -36.84 -5.16
N THR A 243 0.31 -37.18 -6.42
CA THR A 243 1.43 -38.09 -6.76
C THR A 243 2.70 -37.26 -6.72
N MET A 244 3.66 -37.70 -5.89
CA MET A 244 4.89 -36.97 -5.60
C MET A 244 6.07 -37.90 -5.57
N SER A 245 7.29 -37.39 -5.77
CA SER A 245 8.53 -38.13 -5.54
C SER A 245 9.15 -37.71 -4.21
N PHE A 246 9.59 -38.68 -3.45
CA PHE A 246 10.18 -38.57 -2.12
C PHE A 246 11.62 -39.07 -2.16
N LEU A 247 12.48 -38.40 -1.43
CA LEU A 247 13.86 -38.78 -1.21
C LEU A 247 14.16 -38.76 0.29
N PHE A 248 14.76 -39.85 0.79
CA PHE A 248 15.38 -39.92 2.08
C PHE A 248 16.86 -40.16 1.91
N CYS A 249 17.68 -39.44 2.65
CA CYS A 249 19.13 -39.57 2.66
C CYS A 249 19.62 -39.56 4.09
N ASP A 250 20.41 -40.57 4.48
CA ASP A 250 20.93 -40.73 5.84
C ASP A 250 22.41 -41.14 5.80
N ILE A 251 23.17 -40.84 6.89
CA ILE A 251 24.58 -41.21 7.00
C ILE A 251 24.75 -42.69 7.21
N VAL A 252 25.62 -43.30 6.44
CA VAL A 252 26.04 -44.69 6.66
C VAL A 252 27.11 -44.71 7.73
N GLY A 253 26.90 -45.51 8.81
CA GLY A 253 27.86 -45.62 9.88
C GLY A 253 28.00 -44.40 10.80
N PHE A 254 26.89 -43.71 11.07
CA PHE A 254 26.87 -42.54 11.96
C PHE A 254 27.37 -42.86 13.42
N THR A 255 27.08 -44.07 13.91
CA THR A 255 27.49 -44.45 15.28
C THR A 255 28.98 -44.39 15.51
N PRO A 256 29.84 -45.00 14.66
CA PRO A 256 31.30 -44.87 14.81
C PRO A 256 31.79 -43.43 14.75
N ILE A 257 31.19 -42.58 13.88
CA ILE A 257 31.53 -41.17 13.75
C ILE A 257 31.20 -40.43 15.06
N SER A 258 30.00 -40.60 15.57
CA SER A 258 29.58 -39.97 16.83
C SER A 258 30.41 -40.41 18.03
N GLU A 259 30.83 -41.71 18.08
CA GLU A 259 31.72 -42.24 19.10
C GLU A 259 33.13 -41.65 19.00
N HIS A 260 33.63 -41.40 17.79
CA HIS A 260 34.94 -40.73 17.59
C HIS A 260 34.96 -39.35 18.24
N PHE A 261 33.97 -38.50 17.95
CA PHE A 261 33.84 -37.16 18.53
C PHE A 261 33.60 -37.21 20.05
N LYS A 262 32.81 -38.16 20.52
CA LYS A 262 32.59 -38.37 21.96
C LYS A 262 33.86 -38.74 22.68
N ASN A 263 34.67 -39.66 22.14
CA ASN A 263 35.93 -40.08 22.73
C ASN A 263 36.98 -38.97 22.74
N ASN A 264 36.92 -38.08 21.76
CA ASN A 264 37.80 -36.90 21.70
C ASN A 264 37.24 -35.73 22.53
N ASN A 265 36.12 -35.90 23.25
CA ASN A 265 35.44 -34.87 24.02
C ASN A 265 35.11 -33.61 23.20
N ASP A 266 34.79 -33.79 21.92
CA ASP A 266 34.43 -32.72 20.95
C ASP A 266 33.01 -32.85 20.38
N PRO A 267 31.95 -32.61 21.16
CA PRO A 267 30.60 -32.60 20.66
C PRO A 267 30.29 -31.49 19.67
N GLN A 268 31.06 -30.39 19.71
CA GLN A 268 30.90 -29.28 18.79
C GLN A 268 31.39 -29.64 17.37
N GLY A 269 32.49 -30.40 17.27
CA GLY A 269 32.98 -30.92 16.00
C GLY A 269 31.93 -31.80 15.31
N LEU A 270 31.27 -32.69 16.07
CA LEU A 270 30.17 -33.50 15.53
C LEU A 270 29.02 -32.64 14.95
N VAL A 271 28.58 -31.63 15.69
CA VAL A 271 27.51 -30.73 15.23
C VAL A 271 27.95 -29.96 13.97
N THR A 272 29.22 -29.51 13.93
CA THR A 272 29.76 -28.81 12.77
C THR A 272 29.82 -29.70 11.55
N LEU A 273 30.24 -30.96 11.69
CA LEU A 273 30.27 -31.95 10.63
C LEU A 273 28.89 -32.24 10.08
N ILE A 274 27.91 -32.51 10.95
CA ILE A 274 26.52 -32.73 10.54
C ILE A 274 25.97 -31.51 9.79
N ASN A 275 26.19 -30.30 10.29
CA ASN A 275 25.72 -29.09 9.65
C ASN A 275 26.37 -28.86 8.27
N ARG A 276 27.65 -29.17 8.09
CA ARG A 276 28.33 -29.11 6.78
C ARG A 276 27.68 -30.08 5.78
N LEU A 277 27.46 -31.33 6.20
CA LEU A 277 26.81 -32.34 5.37
C LEU A 277 25.38 -31.95 5.00
N LEU A 278 24.55 -31.61 6.01
CA LEU A 278 23.16 -31.22 5.79
C LEU A 278 23.07 -29.99 4.86
N SER A 279 23.99 -29.04 4.97
CA SER A 279 24.04 -27.87 4.08
C SER A 279 24.35 -28.27 2.64
N ALA A 280 25.38 -29.10 2.43
CA ALA A 280 25.77 -29.57 1.10
C ALA A 280 24.62 -30.33 0.43
N LEU A 281 23.96 -31.26 1.15
CA LEU A 281 22.83 -32.04 0.62
C LEU A 281 21.59 -31.15 0.35
N THR A 282 21.32 -30.18 1.25
CA THR A 282 20.23 -29.24 1.07
C THR A 282 20.40 -28.36 -0.17
N ASP A 283 21.60 -27.84 -0.40
CA ASP A 283 21.91 -27.02 -1.57
C ASP A 283 21.65 -27.78 -2.87
N VAL A 284 21.94 -29.08 -2.90
CA VAL A 284 21.60 -29.96 -4.03
C VAL A 284 20.10 -30.04 -4.23
N VAL A 285 19.31 -30.33 -3.18
CA VAL A 285 17.85 -30.42 -3.28
C VAL A 285 17.24 -29.12 -3.79
N LEU A 286 17.67 -27.99 -3.22
CA LEU A 286 17.13 -26.67 -3.58
C LEU A 286 17.54 -26.24 -5.00
N SER A 287 18.72 -26.69 -5.49
CA SER A 287 19.22 -26.34 -6.84
C SER A 287 18.34 -26.90 -7.97
N ILE A 288 17.62 -27.97 -7.70
CA ILE A 288 16.72 -28.64 -8.66
C ILE A 288 15.24 -28.56 -8.24
N ASP A 289 14.89 -27.47 -7.59
CA ASP A 289 13.53 -27.12 -7.21
C ASP A 289 12.84 -28.16 -6.29
N GLY A 290 13.62 -28.87 -5.46
CA GLY A 290 13.09 -29.76 -4.41
C GLY A 290 12.62 -28.98 -3.18
N THR A 291 11.78 -29.60 -2.39
CA THR A 291 11.30 -29.09 -1.11
C THR A 291 11.87 -29.92 0.02
N ILE A 292 12.55 -29.31 0.98
CA ILE A 292 12.98 -29.98 2.20
C ILE A 292 11.75 -30.12 3.14
N ASP A 293 11.42 -31.31 3.53
CA ASP A 293 10.38 -31.55 4.55
C ASP A 293 10.96 -31.26 5.94
N LYS A 294 11.94 -32.03 6.34
CA LYS A 294 12.58 -31.91 7.64
C LYS A 294 13.93 -32.63 7.70
N TYR A 295 14.68 -32.30 8.72
CA TYR A 295 15.84 -33.06 9.14
C TYR A 295 15.45 -33.95 10.34
N MET A 296 15.89 -35.20 10.33
CA MET A 296 15.67 -36.15 11.40
C MET A 296 17.02 -36.66 11.92
N GLY A 297 17.71 -35.81 12.73
CA GLY A 297 19.11 -36.02 13.08
C GLY A 297 20.02 -35.75 11.90
N ASP A 298 20.64 -36.75 11.37
CA ASP A 298 21.53 -36.77 10.20
C ASP A 298 20.78 -37.13 8.90
N CYS A 299 19.48 -37.45 8.96
CA CYS A 299 18.68 -37.76 7.81
C CYS A 299 18.01 -36.52 7.22
N VAL A 300 18.01 -36.43 5.89
CA VAL A 300 17.29 -35.42 5.10
C VAL A 300 16.08 -36.07 4.44
N MET A 301 14.90 -35.51 4.64
CA MET A 301 13.70 -35.84 3.87
C MET A 301 13.36 -34.70 2.93
N ALA A 302 13.21 -35.03 1.64
CA ALA A 302 12.85 -34.08 0.58
C ALA A 302 11.79 -34.66 -0.34
N PHE A 303 11.07 -33.77 -1.04
CA PHE A 303 10.07 -34.18 -2.03
C PHE A 303 9.92 -33.15 -3.17
N TRP A 304 9.33 -33.59 -4.30
CA TRP A 304 9.02 -32.78 -5.48
C TRP A 304 7.54 -32.88 -5.84
N ASN A 305 7.02 -31.96 -6.63
CA ASN A 305 5.65 -31.77 -7.07
C ASN A 305 4.73 -31.11 -6.05
N SER A 306 5.31 -30.50 -5.01
CA SER A 306 4.60 -29.66 -4.03
C SER A 306 5.60 -28.69 -3.36
N PRO A 307 5.23 -27.46 -3.03
CA PRO A 307 3.90 -26.82 -3.17
C PRO A 307 3.56 -26.42 -4.62
N VAL A 308 4.54 -26.40 -5.51
CA VAL A 308 4.37 -26.06 -6.94
C VAL A 308 4.38 -27.34 -7.77
N ASP A 309 3.55 -27.40 -8.81
CA ASP A 309 3.52 -28.53 -9.73
C ASP A 309 4.84 -28.67 -10.50
N CYS A 310 5.35 -29.89 -10.54
CA CYS A 310 6.62 -30.26 -11.16
C CYS A 310 6.40 -31.53 -11.98
N PRO A 311 6.11 -31.43 -13.29
CA PRO A 311 5.77 -32.58 -14.12
C PRO A 311 6.89 -33.62 -14.28
N ASP A 312 8.14 -33.20 -14.07
CA ASP A 312 9.37 -34.01 -14.17
C ASP A 312 9.93 -34.37 -12.78
N HIS A 313 9.04 -34.51 -11.79
CA HIS A 313 9.44 -34.72 -10.39
C HIS A 313 10.20 -36.04 -10.16
N GLU A 314 9.91 -37.10 -10.90
CA GLU A 314 10.62 -38.37 -10.81
C GLU A 314 12.09 -38.24 -11.29
N GLU A 315 12.28 -37.62 -12.43
CA GLU A 315 13.61 -37.39 -13.02
C GLU A 315 14.45 -36.49 -12.11
N ARG A 316 13.85 -35.43 -11.56
CA ARG A 316 14.53 -34.54 -10.61
C ARG A 316 14.94 -35.25 -9.34
N ALA A 317 14.06 -36.08 -8.77
CA ALA A 317 14.39 -36.82 -7.54
C ALA A 317 15.55 -37.78 -7.74
N VAL A 318 15.62 -38.48 -8.88
CA VAL A 318 16.72 -39.40 -9.22
C VAL A 318 18.00 -38.61 -9.52
N THR A 319 17.90 -37.52 -10.27
CA THR A 319 19.02 -36.59 -10.50
C THR A 319 19.59 -36.05 -9.20
N CYS A 320 18.70 -35.69 -8.25
CA CYS A 320 19.10 -35.24 -6.91
C CYS A 320 19.96 -36.26 -6.21
N ALA A 321 19.53 -37.54 -6.19
CA ALA A 321 20.27 -38.60 -5.55
C ALA A 321 21.68 -38.71 -6.13
N ALA A 322 21.83 -38.67 -7.47
CA ALA A 322 23.14 -38.71 -8.11
C ALA A 322 24.00 -37.48 -7.76
N MET A 323 23.40 -36.29 -7.77
CA MET A 323 24.12 -35.05 -7.39
C MET A 323 24.53 -35.03 -5.92
N MET A 324 23.74 -35.63 -5.01
CA MET A 324 24.12 -35.76 -3.61
C MET A 324 25.38 -36.61 -3.41
N LEU A 325 25.54 -37.69 -4.16
CA LEU A 325 26.76 -38.50 -4.12
C LEU A 325 27.98 -37.69 -4.56
N VAL A 326 27.88 -36.91 -5.63
CA VAL A 326 28.95 -35.99 -6.08
C VAL A 326 29.28 -34.93 -5.03
N ALA A 327 28.24 -34.32 -4.42
CA ALA A 327 28.43 -33.33 -3.37
C ALA A 327 29.11 -33.93 -2.11
N LEU A 328 28.79 -35.18 -1.79
CA LEU A 328 29.43 -35.91 -0.70
C LEU A 328 30.90 -36.18 -1.00
N GLU A 329 31.24 -36.57 -2.23
CA GLU A 329 32.61 -36.79 -2.66
C GLU A 329 33.46 -35.54 -2.48
N HIS A 330 32.97 -34.40 -2.92
CA HIS A 330 33.65 -33.10 -2.68
C HIS A 330 33.76 -32.76 -1.19
N LEU A 331 32.74 -32.99 -0.39
CA LEU A 331 32.80 -32.78 1.06
C LEU A 331 33.85 -33.68 1.71
N ASN A 332 33.91 -34.94 1.29
CA ASN A 332 34.92 -35.89 1.80
C ASN A 332 36.34 -35.46 1.46
N GLU A 333 36.62 -34.94 0.27
CA GLU A 333 37.92 -34.39 -0.10
C GLU A 333 38.30 -33.20 0.80
N GLU A 334 37.37 -32.30 1.09
CA GLU A 334 37.56 -31.18 2.01
C GLU A 334 37.87 -31.66 3.43
N LEU A 335 37.12 -32.62 3.96
CA LEU A 335 37.29 -33.17 5.30
C LEU A 335 38.60 -33.93 5.48
N GLU A 336 39.05 -34.65 4.45
CA GLU A 336 40.35 -35.34 4.48
C GLU A 336 41.51 -34.33 4.52
N LEU A 337 41.43 -33.24 3.76
CA LEU A 337 42.42 -32.18 3.73
C LEU A 337 42.50 -31.36 5.02
N GLU A 338 41.37 -31.07 5.65
CA GLU A 338 41.30 -30.20 6.81
C GLU A 338 41.47 -30.93 8.14
N GLU A 339 40.88 -32.12 8.30
CA GLU A 339 40.69 -32.76 9.60
C GLU A 339 41.24 -34.19 9.66
N GLY A 340 41.64 -34.79 8.54
CA GLY A 340 42.08 -36.18 8.45
C GLY A 340 40.99 -37.18 8.89
N LEU A 341 39.71 -36.80 8.72
CA LEU A 341 38.56 -37.62 9.06
C LEU A 341 38.34 -38.71 8.03
N CYS A 342 37.79 -39.86 8.48
CA CYS A 342 37.34 -40.90 7.57
C CYS A 342 36.26 -40.43 6.63
N SER A 343 36.26 -40.92 5.40
CA SER A 343 35.23 -40.67 4.38
C SER A 343 33.83 -40.96 4.91
N LEU A 344 32.90 -40.02 4.75
CA LEU A 344 31.48 -40.21 5.04
C LEU A 344 30.81 -41.00 3.90
N GLY A 345 29.85 -41.83 4.23
CA GLY A 345 28.95 -42.51 3.31
C GLY A 345 27.51 -42.06 3.54
N ILE A 346 26.68 -42.10 2.52
CA ILE A 346 25.23 -41.86 2.62
C ILE A 346 24.46 -42.98 1.96
N GLY A 347 23.27 -43.29 2.49
CA GLY A 347 22.27 -44.18 1.89
C GLY A 347 21.10 -43.31 1.40
N ILE A 348 20.61 -43.55 0.17
CA ILE A 348 19.53 -42.80 -0.41
C ILE A 348 18.41 -43.72 -0.88
N GLY A 349 17.17 -43.39 -0.52
CA GLY A 349 15.97 -44.04 -0.99
C GLY A 349 15.05 -43.06 -1.74
N VAL A 350 14.69 -43.40 -2.97
CA VAL A 350 13.78 -42.56 -3.80
C VAL A 350 12.54 -43.40 -4.15
N ASN A 351 11.37 -42.81 -3.95
CA ASN A 351 10.10 -43.45 -4.36
C ASN A 351 9.06 -42.44 -4.80
N THR A 352 8.19 -42.84 -5.72
CA THR A 352 7.10 -42.01 -6.25
C THR A 352 5.76 -42.66 -5.93
N GLY A 353 4.77 -41.85 -5.56
CA GLY A 353 3.40 -42.30 -5.37
C GLY A 353 2.51 -41.27 -4.69
N PRO A 354 1.24 -41.65 -4.44
CA PRO A 354 0.27 -40.74 -3.83
C PRO A 354 0.61 -40.50 -2.35
N ALA A 355 0.49 -39.23 -1.94
CA ALA A 355 0.61 -38.80 -0.57
C ALA A 355 -0.29 -37.60 -0.28
N VAL A 356 -0.65 -37.41 0.98
CA VAL A 356 -1.31 -36.19 1.43
C VAL A 356 -0.23 -35.19 1.83
N VAL A 357 -0.22 -34.02 1.18
CA VAL A 357 0.74 -32.94 1.44
C VAL A 357 0.02 -31.69 1.91
N GLY A 358 0.55 -30.99 2.89
CA GLY A 358 -0.04 -29.76 3.41
C GLY A 358 0.54 -29.34 4.75
N ASN A 359 -0.04 -28.31 5.35
CA ASN A 359 0.33 -27.86 6.68
C ASN A 359 -0.21 -28.84 7.73
N MET A 360 0.68 -29.52 8.39
CA MET A 360 0.38 -30.55 9.40
C MET A 360 0.90 -30.13 10.76
N GLY A 361 0.11 -30.35 11.82
CA GLY A 361 0.50 -30.03 13.18
C GLY A 361 -0.59 -29.37 14.00
N GLY A 362 -0.21 -28.80 15.14
CA GLY A 362 -1.11 -28.12 16.05
C GLY A 362 -1.24 -26.63 15.74
N LYS A 363 -2.21 -25.94 16.38
CA LYS A 363 -2.47 -24.51 16.18
C LYS A 363 -1.28 -23.58 16.41
N GLN A 364 -0.30 -24.01 17.23
CA GLN A 364 0.86 -23.18 17.58
C GLN A 364 2.13 -23.57 16.82
N ARG A 365 2.18 -24.79 16.26
CA ARG A 365 3.30 -25.28 15.47
C ARG A 365 2.78 -26.21 14.39
N PHE A 366 3.03 -25.87 13.16
CA PHE A 366 2.73 -26.68 11.98
C PHE A 366 3.96 -26.68 11.06
N ASP A 367 4.14 -27.78 10.39
CA ASP A 367 5.18 -27.97 9.36
C ASP A 367 4.50 -28.31 8.04
N PHE A 368 5.02 -27.81 6.93
CA PHE A 368 4.57 -28.23 5.61
C PHE A 368 5.21 -29.57 5.30
N SER A 369 4.43 -30.63 5.28
CA SER A 369 4.92 -32.00 5.24
C SER A 369 4.03 -32.91 4.39
N ALA A 370 4.55 -34.08 4.04
CA ALA A 370 3.82 -35.13 3.31
C ALA A 370 3.68 -36.41 4.12
N ILE A 371 2.50 -37.01 4.07
CA ILE A 371 2.19 -38.29 4.72
C ILE A 371 1.56 -39.26 3.73
N GLY A 372 2.06 -40.48 3.68
CA GLY A 372 1.51 -41.56 2.83
C GLY A 372 2.37 -42.81 2.87
N ASP A 373 1.83 -43.90 2.36
CA ASP A 373 2.59 -45.14 2.24
C ASP A 373 3.81 -44.99 1.32
N SER A 374 3.66 -44.22 0.25
CA SER A 374 4.75 -43.89 -0.68
C SER A 374 5.95 -43.23 -0.02
N VAL A 375 5.72 -42.43 1.02
CA VAL A 375 6.76 -41.78 1.85
C VAL A 375 7.50 -42.85 2.65
N ASN A 376 6.76 -43.76 3.29
CA ASN A 376 7.33 -44.85 4.07
C ASN A 376 8.17 -45.82 3.21
N VAL A 377 7.73 -46.05 1.95
CA VAL A 377 8.50 -46.86 1.01
C VAL A 377 9.85 -46.23 0.72
N ALA A 378 9.90 -44.92 0.48
CA ALA A 378 11.17 -44.19 0.24
C ALA A 378 12.12 -44.33 1.45
N SER A 379 11.62 -44.16 2.67
CA SER A 379 12.41 -44.36 3.91
C SER A 379 12.90 -45.79 4.06
N ARG A 380 12.07 -46.79 3.73
CA ARG A 380 12.51 -48.19 3.77
C ARG A 380 13.56 -48.53 2.75
N LEU A 381 13.50 -47.94 1.56
CA LEU A 381 14.52 -48.04 0.52
C LEU A 381 15.86 -47.46 0.99
N GLU A 382 15.83 -46.26 1.61
CA GLU A 382 17.03 -45.69 2.21
C GLU A 382 17.64 -46.69 3.25
N ALA A 383 16.88 -47.11 4.23
CA ALA A 383 17.39 -48.02 5.26
C ALA A 383 17.92 -49.36 4.65
N LYS A 384 17.35 -49.81 3.53
CA LYS A 384 17.75 -51.04 2.85
C LYS A 384 19.00 -50.87 1.98
N SER A 385 19.34 -49.65 1.52
CA SER A 385 20.55 -49.37 0.73
C SER A 385 21.81 -49.90 1.41
N ARG A 386 21.84 -49.82 2.75
CA ARG A 386 22.93 -50.38 3.58
C ARG A 386 23.17 -51.89 3.45
N SER A 387 22.19 -52.63 2.90
CA SER A 387 22.30 -54.09 2.66
C SER A 387 22.75 -54.44 1.26
N TYR A 388 22.92 -53.43 0.40
CA TYR A 388 23.40 -53.57 -0.97
C TYR A 388 24.75 -52.84 -1.12
N THR A 389 25.41 -53.08 -2.25
CA THR A 389 26.64 -52.34 -2.57
C THR A 389 26.37 -50.95 -3.18
N GLU A 390 25.12 -50.67 -3.41
CA GLU A 390 24.62 -49.45 -4.04
C GLU A 390 24.12 -48.46 -3.00
N ASP A 391 24.56 -47.21 -3.14
CA ASP A 391 24.20 -46.12 -2.22
C ASP A 391 22.77 -45.60 -2.46
N VAL A 392 22.22 -45.81 -3.65
CA VAL A 392 20.88 -45.31 -4.05
C VAL A 392 19.96 -46.43 -4.41
N LEU A 393 18.82 -46.57 -3.71
CA LEU A 393 17.73 -47.47 -4.08
C LEU A 393 16.51 -46.72 -4.55
N ILE A 394 15.95 -47.14 -5.68
CA ILE A 394 14.83 -46.46 -6.34
C ILE A 394 13.63 -47.42 -6.40
N GLY A 395 12.48 -46.94 -5.96
CA GLY A 395 11.23 -47.71 -5.97
C GLY A 395 10.69 -47.93 -7.40
N GLU A 396 9.93 -49.00 -7.59
CA GLU A 396 9.39 -49.44 -8.88
C GLU A 396 8.61 -48.35 -9.63
N ALA A 397 7.81 -47.56 -8.89
CA ALA A 397 7.01 -46.46 -9.49
C ALA A 397 7.88 -45.40 -10.11
N THR A 398 8.94 -44.96 -9.40
CA THR A 398 9.94 -44.02 -9.92
C THR A 398 10.71 -44.61 -11.10
N ALA A 399 11.16 -45.88 -10.96
CA ALA A 399 11.93 -46.55 -12.01
C ALA A 399 11.14 -46.67 -13.33
N LYS A 400 9.84 -46.88 -13.27
CA LYS A 400 8.97 -46.91 -14.46
C LYS A 400 8.88 -45.54 -15.19
N ALA A 401 8.97 -44.47 -14.46
CA ALA A 401 8.94 -43.12 -15.04
C ALA A 401 10.28 -42.74 -15.69
N VAL A 402 11.41 -43.24 -15.17
CA VAL A 402 12.76 -42.90 -15.61
C VAL A 402 13.60 -44.14 -15.96
N PRO A 403 13.13 -45.05 -16.83
CA PRO A 403 13.80 -46.33 -17.10
C PRO A 403 15.20 -46.19 -17.70
N HIS A 404 15.53 -45.05 -18.26
CA HIS A 404 16.83 -44.74 -18.86
C HIS A 404 17.90 -44.33 -17.85
N MET A 405 17.50 -44.06 -16.58
CA MET A 405 18.38 -43.61 -15.50
C MET A 405 18.66 -44.69 -14.46
N VAL A 406 17.99 -45.83 -14.53
CA VAL A 406 18.00 -46.83 -13.47
C VAL A 406 18.20 -48.25 -14.02
N GLU A 407 18.79 -49.09 -13.22
CA GLU A 407 18.97 -50.52 -13.50
C GLU A 407 18.19 -51.35 -12.48
N TYR A 408 17.64 -52.50 -12.96
CA TYR A 408 16.93 -53.41 -12.06
C TYR A 408 17.93 -54.17 -11.16
N LEU A 409 17.71 -54.08 -9.84
CA LEU A 409 18.57 -54.70 -8.87
C LEU A 409 17.94 -55.98 -8.29
N ASP A 410 16.77 -55.86 -7.62
CA ASP A 410 16.13 -56.96 -6.93
C ASP A 410 14.63 -56.70 -6.68
N SER A 411 13.91 -57.70 -6.26
CA SER A 411 12.51 -57.62 -5.82
C SER A 411 12.43 -57.75 -4.30
N ILE A 412 12.15 -56.65 -3.62
CA ILE A 412 12.02 -56.58 -2.16
C ILE A 412 10.53 -56.69 -1.78
N GLN A 413 10.16 -57.66 -0.95
CA GLN A 413 8.80 -57.77 -0.39
C GLN A 413 8.70 -57.09 0.98
#